data_c8f0343c276905b17b57b1f36f50c650
#
_entry.id   c8f0343c276905b17b57b1f36f50c650
#
_cell.length_a   1.000
_cell.length_b   1.000
_cell.length_c   1.000
_cell.angle_alpha   90.00
_cell.angle_beta   90.00
_cell.angle_gamma   90.00
#
_symmetry.space_group_name_H-M   'P 1'
#
loop_
_entity.id
_entity.type
_entity.pdbx_description
1 polymer ?
#
loop_
_entity_poly.entity_id
_entity_poly.type
_entity_poly.pdbx_seq_one_letter_code
_entity_poly.pdbx_strand_id
1 'polypeptide(L)'
;MATRDTRPVSWIAAARKAFEDFPVDARDTIVDALTVAADGGMARIVKPMKGLGSGVFEVALRHRGNAFRVVYAVQIDDDVWVVHAFVKKSTQGIRTPRNDIDLIKDRLKKLRVALQ
;
A
#
# COMPACT_ATOMS: atom_id res chain seq x y z
N MET A 1 -8.45 -14.73 -27.52
CA MET A 1 -7.78 -14.95 -26.25
C MET A 1 -7.94 -13.73 -25.35
N ALA A 2 -8.58 -13.92 -24.23
CA ALA A 2 -8.77 -12.79 -23.30
C ALA A 2 -7.44 -12.45 -22.66
N THR A 3 -6.98 -11.24 -22.85
CA THR A 3 -5.82 -10.74 -22.12
C THR A 3 -6.30 -10.21 -20.77
N ARG A 4 -5.60 -10.60 -19.75
CA ARG A 4 -5.83 -10.09 -18.43
C ARG A 4 -5.41 -8.62 -18.35
N ASP A 5 -6.30 -7.78 -17.88
CA ASP A 5 -5.99 -6.37 -17.65
C ASP A 5 -5.24 -6.22 -16.32
N THR A 6 -3.97 -6.62 -16.34
CA THR A 6 -3.11 -6.45 -15.17
C THR A 6 -2.59 -5.02 -15.16
N ARG A 7 -2.85 -4.32 -14.07
CA ARG A 7 -2.38 -2.96 -13.88
C ARG A 7 -0.90 -2.94 -13.52
N PRO A 8 -0.15 -1.94 -13.98
CA PRO A 8 1.19 -1.74 -13.45
C PRO A 8 1.12 -1.28 -11.98
N VAL A 9 2.13 -1.65 -11.21
CA VAL A 9 2.31 -1.17 -9.85
C VAL A 9 3.35 -0.06 -9.89
N SER A 10 2.93 1.13 -9.48
CA SER A 10 3.78 2.31 -9.46
C SER A 10 4.00 2.75 -8.02
N TRP A 11 5.13 3.38 -7.76
CA TRP A 11 5.57 3.71 -6.41
C TRP A 11 5.91 5.18 -6.30
N ILE A 12 5.44 5.81 -5.23
CA ILE A 12 6.04 7.07 -4.80
C ILE A 12 7.46 6.74 -4.30
N ALA A 13 8.45 7.51 -4.72
CA ALA A 13 9.85 7.21 -4.45
C ALA A 13 10.14 6.98 -2.95
N ALA A 14 9.58 7.81 -2.09
CA ALA A 14 9.77 7.68 -0.64
C ALA A 14 9.16 6.39 -0.08
N ALA A 15 8.03 5.95 -0.64
CA ALA A 15 7.40 4.69 -0.23
C ALA A 15 8.26 3.50 -0.66
N ARG A 16 8.79 3.53 -1.87
CA ARG A 16 9.66 2.48 -2.37
C ARG A 16 10.93 2.35 -1.54
N LYS A 17 11.54 3.49 -1.22
CA LYS A 17 12.75 3.50 -0.40
C LYS A 17 12.52 2.88 0.98
N ALA A 18 11.41 3.22 1.63
CA ALA A 18 11.06 2.63 2.92
C ALA A 18 10.78 1.13 2.79
N PHE A 19 10.09 0.72 1.75
CA PHE A 19 9.79 -0.69 1.48
C PHE A 19 11.06 -1.53 1.27
N GLU A 20 12.05 -0.97 0.59
CA GLU A 20 13.31 -1.68 0.32
C GLU A 20 14.08 -2.04 1.58
N ASP A 21 13.80 -1.38 2.71
CA ASP A 21 14.39 -1.69 4.01
C ASP A 21 13.68 -2.82 4.76
N PHE A 22 12.55 -3.30 4.26
CA PHE A 22 11.84 -4.41 4.87
C PHE A 22 12.61 -5.72 4.66
N PRO A 23 12.48 -6.70 5.57
CA PRO A 23 13.08 -8.03 5.35
C PRO A 23 12.59 -8.65 4.04
N VAL A 24 13.45 -9.46 3.42
CA VAL A 24 13.16 -10.07 2.10
C VAL A 24 11.86 -10.85 2.11
N ASP A 25 11.64 -11.70 3.11
CA ASP A 25 10.41 -12.50 3.21
C ASP A 25 9.16 -11.63 3.37
N ALA A 26 9.26 -10.53 4.13
CA ALA A 26 8.15 -9.58 4.25
C ALA A 26 7.87 -8.90 2.92
N ARG A 27 8.92 -8.49 2.21
CA ARG A 27 8.78 -7.87 0.88
C ARG A 27 8.12 -8.80 -0.11
N ASP A 28 8.55 -10.07 -0.14
CA ASP A 28 8.00 -11.06 -1.07
C ASP A 28 6.50 -11.26 -0.84
N THR A 29 6.08 -11.38 0.41
CA THR A 29 4.66 -11.53 0.75
C THR A 29 3.85 -10.30 0.36
N ILE A 30 4.40 -9.10 0.58
CA ILE A 30 3.73 -7.85 0.22
C ILE A 30 3.64 -7.70 -1.29
N VAL A 31 4.68 -8.06 -2.03
CA VAL A 31 4.65 -8.03 -3.50
C VAL A 31 3.56 -8.95 -4.03
N ASP A 32 3.39 -10.13 -3.43
CA ASP A 32 2.30 -11.03 -3.81
C ASP A 32 0.93 -10.36 -3.61
N ALA A 33 0.75 -9.65 -2.50
CA ALA A 33 -0.50 -8.93 -2.23
C ALA A 33 -0.73 -7.79 -3.25
N LEU A 34 0.33 -7.09 -3.63
CA LEU A 34 0.24 -6.03 -4.65
C LEU A 34 -0.05 -6.61 -6.04
N THR A 35 0.47 -7.79 -6.34
CA THR A 35 0.17 -8.50 -7.59
C THR A 35 -1.31 -8.87 -7.67
N VAL A 36 -1.88 -9.35 -6.55
CA VAL A 36 -3.32 -9.63 -6.48
C VAL A 36 -4.12 -8.35 -6.73
N ALA A 37 -3.70 -7.22 -6.15
CA ALA A 37 -4.35 -5.92 -6.37
C ALA A 37 -4.25 -5.49 -7.83
N ALA A 38 -3.12 -5.70 -8.47
CA ALA A 38 -2.89 -5.39 -9.89
C ALA A 38 -3.84 -6.19 -10.80
N ASP A 39 -4.19 -7.40 -10.40
CA ASP A 39 -5.15 -8.26 -11.10
C ASP A 39 -6.60 -7.94 -10.76
N GLY A 40 -6.86 -6.92 -9.95
CA GLY A 40 -8.20 -6.50 -9.58
C GLY A 40 -8.76 -7.16 -8.32
N GLY A 41 -7.98 -7.96 -7.63
CA GLY A 41 -8.40 -8.65 -6.41
C GLY A 41 -7.94 -7.96 -5.14
N MET A 42 -8.13 -8.65 -4.02
CA MET A 42 -7.70 -8.18 -2.72
C MET A 42 -7.20 -9.37 -1.90
N ALA A 43 -5.95 -9.34 -1.51
CA ALA A 43 -5.35 -10.41 -0.71
C ALA A 43 -5.89 -10.41 0.72
N ARG A 44 -5.71 -11.54 1.43
CA ARG A 44 -6.22 -11.71 2.81
C ARG A 44 -5.66 -10.68 3.79
N ILE A 45 -4.41 -10.28 3.61
CA ILE A 45 -3.72 -9.35 4.50
C ILE A 45 -4.02 -7.88 4.16
N VAL A 46 -4.95 -7.63 3.24
CA VAL A 46 -5.32 -6.30 2.78
C VAL A 46 -6.71 -5.95 3.30
N LYS A 47 -6.87 -4.69 3.69
CA LYS A 47 -8.18 -4.16 4.08
C LYS A 47 -8.34 -2.73 3.56
N PRO A 48 -9.58 -2.30 3.29
CA PRO A 48 -9.82 -0.90 2.91
C PRO A 48 -9.47 0.05 4.04
N MET A 49 -8.96 1.23 3.68
CA MET A 49 -8.74 2.31 4.63
C MET A 49 -9.88 3.32 4.54
N LYS A 50 -10.50 3.61 5.68
CA LYS A 50 -11.60 4.57 5.76
C LYS A 50 -11.05 5.99 5.91
N GLY A 51 -11.80 6.97 5.39
CA GLY A 51 -11.48 8.38 5.59
C GLY A 51 -10.41 8.94 4.64
N LEU A 52 -9.96 8.16 3.67
CA LEU A 52 -8.92 8.57 2.72
C LEU A 52 -9.42 8.65 1.28
N GLY A 53 -10.72 8.61 1.10
CA GLY A 53 -11.33 8.47 -0.21
C GLY A 53 -11.52 7.02 -0.58
N SER A 54 -12.21 6.75 -1.69
CA SER A 54 -12.45 5.38 -2.14
C SER A 54 -11.20 4.80 -2.80
N GLY A 55 -11.09 3.47 -2.77
CA GLY A 55 -10.01 2.78 -3.47
C GLY A 55 -8.65 2.86 -2.80
N VAL A 56 -8.60 3.15 -1.50
CA VAL A 56 -7.35 3.15 -0.72
C VAL A 56 -7.35 1.94 0.21
N PHE A 57 -6.24 1.20 0.18
CA PHE A 57 -6.11 -0.07 0.90
C PHE A 57 -4.79 -0.14 1.66
N GLU A 58 -4.79 -0.90 2.74
CA GLU A 58 -3.59 -1.15 3.54
C GLU A 58 -3.27 -2.64 3.55
N VAL A 59 -2.05 -2.97 3.18
CA VAL A 59 -1.48 -4.30 3.41
C VAL A 59 -0.92 -4.31 4.83
N ALA A 60 -1.32 -5.27 5.64
CA ALA A 60 -0.82 -5.41 7.01
C ALA A 60 -0.26 -6.81 7.19
N LEU A 61 1.05 -6.90 7.32
CA LEU A 61 1.76 -8.16 7.48
C LEU A 61 2.47 -8.19 8.83
N ARG A 62 2.10 -9.17 9.65
CA ARG A 62 2.82 -9.40 10.90
C ARG A 62 4.00 -10.32 10.64
N HIS A 63 5.18 -9.88 11.05
CA HIS A 63 6.42 -10.64 10.84
C HIS A 63 7.39 -10.34 11.98
N ARG A 64 7.76 -11.38 12.75
CA ARG A 64 8.73 -11.30 13.84
C ARG A 64 8.44 -10.16 14.83
N GLY A 65 7.18 -10.06 15.28
CA GLY A 65 6.78 -9.09 16.28
C GLY A 65 6.53 -7.68 15.77
N ASN A 66 6.73 -7.43 14.49
CA ASN A 66 6.46 -6.14 13.86
C ASN A 66 5.32 -6.26 12.85
N ALA A 67 4.60 -5.17 12.65
CA ALA A 67 3.63 -5.07 11.59
C ALA A 67 4.22 -4.24 10.45
N PHE A 68 4.44 -4.87 9.32
CA PHE A 68 4.89 -4.21 8.11
C PHE A 68 3.67 -3.77 7.33
N ARG A 69 3.58 -2.49 7.03
CA ARG A 69 2.40 -1.91 6.40
C ARG A 69 2.74 -1.19 5.11
N VAL A 70 1.89 -1.38 4.11
CA VAL A 70 2.01 -0.71 2.82
C VAL A 70 0.63 -0.22 2.43
N VAL A 71 0.53 1.05 2.01
CA VAL A 71 -0.73 1.65 1.60
C VAL A 71 -0.70 1.90 0.10
N TYR A 72 -1.76 1.48 -0.59
CA TYR A 72 -1.88 1.69 -2.03
C TYR A 72 -3.28 2.18 -2.41
N ALA A 73 -3.35 2.80 -3.57
CA ALA A 73 -4.60 3.31 -4.14
C ALA A 73 -4.80 2.73 -5.54
N VAL A 74 -6.06 2.41 -5.88
CA VAL A 74 -6.41 1.77 -7.15
C VAL A 74 -7.27 2.63 -8.07
N GLN A 75 -7.60 3.86 -7.65
CA GLN A 75 -8.45 4.76 -8.43
C GLN A 75 -7.71 6.03 -8.85
N ILE A 76 -6.40 5.97 -8.89
CA ILE A 76 -5.57 7.07 -9.38
C ILE A 76 -4.93 6.59 -10.67
N ASP A 77 -5.33 7.20 -11.79
CA ASP A 77 -4.92 6.73 -13.11
C ASP A 77 -5.29 5.24 -13.27
N ASP A 78 -4.56 4.50 -14.09
CA ASP A 78 -4.81 3.07 -14.31
C ASP A 78 -3.85 2.17 -13.53
N ASP A 79 -3.06 2.75 -12.66
CA ASP A 79 -2.04 2.03 -11.89
C ASP A 79 -2.52 1.66 -10.50
N VAL A 80 -1.85 0.69 -9.90
CA VAL A 80 -1.86 0.50 -8.45
C VAL A 80 -0.73 1.39 -7.91
N TRP A 81 -1.08 2.43 -7.19
CA TRP A 81 -0.11 3.39 -6.68
C TRP A 81 0.23 3.11 -5.21
N VAL A 82 1.46 2.71 -4.95
CA VAL A 82 1.95 2.55 -3.57
C VAL A 82 2.40 3.92 -3.06
N VAL A 83 1.72 4.41 -2.04
CA VAL A 83 1.91 5.77 -1.53
C VAL A 83 2.65 5.83 -0.20
N HIS A 84 2.68 4.74 0.57
CA HIS A 84 3.34 4.73 1.87
C HIS A 84 3.74 3.32 2.28
N ALA A 85 4.86 3.22 2.98
CA ALA A 85 5.33 1.97 3.57
C ALA A 85 5.96 2.30 4.91
N PHE A 86 5.62 1.54 5.95
CA PHE A 86 6.14 1.78 7.30
C PHE A 86 6.08 0.53 8.15
N VAL A 87 6.84 0.54 9.24
CA VAL A 87 6.86 -0.54 10.21
C VAL A 87 6.21 -0.06 11.49
N LYS A 88 5.35 -0.87 12.06
CA LYS A 88 4.69 -0.59 13.33
C LYS A 88 5.00 -1.71 14.30
N LYS A 89 5.44 -1.37 15.51
CA LYS A 89 5.66 -2.35 16.56
C LYS A 89 4.33 -2.92 17.03
N SER A 90 4.27 -4.23 17.26
CA SER A 90 3.04 -4.92 17.65
C SER A 90 2.45 -4.42 18.96
N THR A 91 3.24 -3.79 19.82
CA THR A 91 2.79 -3.25 21.10
C THR A 91 1.99 -1.95 20.99
N GLN A 92 1.92 -1.36 19.80
CA GLN A 92 1.28 -0.06 19.58
C GLN A 92 -0.20 -0.15 19.14
N GLY A 93 -0.79 -1.33 19.23
CA GLY A 93 -2.18 -1.54 18.80
C GLY A 93 -2.29 -1.72 17.28
N ILE A 94 -3.53 -1.82 16.78
CA ILE A 94 -3.79 -2.14 15.38
C ILE A 94 -4.04 -0.91 14.49
N ARG A 95 -4.26 0.25 15.09
CA ARG A 95 -4.56 1.46 14.32
C ARG A 95 -3.33 2.00 13.62
N THR A 96 -3.54 2.54 12.43
CA THR A 96 -2.50 3.29 11.72
C THR A 96 -2.25 4.60 12.49
N PRO A 97 -0.99 4.89 12.85
CA PRO A 97 -0.68 6.12 13.58
C PRO A 97 -1.10 7.38 12.83
N ARG A 98 -1.45 8.42 13.58
CA ARG A 98 -1.93 9.68 13.02
C ARG A 98 -0.93 10.32 12.06
N ASN A 99 0.35 10.26 12.41
CA ASN A 99 1.40 10.81 11.54
C ASN A 99 1.43 10.14 10.18
N ASP A 100 1.25 8.82 10.16
CA ASP A 100 1.20 8.07 8.91
C ASP A 100 -0.06 8.38 8.11
N ILE A 101 -1.21 8.52 8.77
CA ILE A 101 -2.45 8.92 8.11
C ILE A 101 -2.30 10.29 7.43
N ASP A 102 -1.73 11.25 8.13
CA ASP A 102 -1.54 12.60 7.60
C ASP A 102 -0.60 12.60 6.39
N LEU A 103 0.47 11.82 6.46
CA LEU A 103 1.42 11.66 5.36
C LEU A 103 0.76 11.00 4.15
N ILE A 104 -0.05 9.97 4.38
CA ILE A 104 -0.78 9.29 3.31
C ILE A 104 -1.74 10.27 2.62
N LYS A 105 -2.50 11.05 3.40
CA LYS A 105 -3.42 12.05 2.86
C LYS A 105 -2.70 13.07 1.98
N ASP A 106 -1.58 13.57 2.43
CA ASP A 106 -0.78 14.54 1.69
C ASP A 106 -0.28 13.95 0.38
N ARG A 107 0.25 12.74 0.42
CA ARG A 107 0.77 12.05 -0.77
C ARG A 107 -0.33 11.74 -1.78
N LEU A 108 -1.49 11.29 -1.32
CA LEU A 108 -2.64 11.04 -2.18
C LEU A 108 -3.09 12.32 -2.89
N LYS A 109 -3.17 13.43 -2.14
CA LYS A 109 -3.57 14.71 -2.69
C LYS A 109 -2.61 15.17 -3.79
N LYS A 110 -1.32 15.13 -3.51
CA LYS A 110 -0.28 15.55 -4.46
C LYS A 110 -0.29 14.66 -5.71
N LEU A 111 -0.45 13.36 -5.52
CA LEU A 111 -0.47 12.41 -6.62
C LEU A 111 -1.68 12.63 -7.53
N ARG A 112 -2.87 12.83 -6.94
CA ARG A 112 -4.07 13.08 -7.72
C ARG A 112 -3.96 14.36 -8.54
N VAL A 113 -3.37 15.40 -7.97
CA VAL A 113 -3.12 16.66 -8.69
C VAL A 113 -2.13 16.45 -9.83
N ALA A 114 -1.04 15.73 -9.58
CA ALA A 114 0.00 15.51 -10.58
C ALA A 114 -0.48 14.69 -11.78
N LEU A 115 -1.45 13.80 -11.57
CA LEU A 115 -1.94 12.88 -12.61
C LEU A 115 -3.28 13.28 -13.23
N GLN A 116 -3.74 14.46 -12.94
CA GLN A 116 -4.94 15.00 -13.60
C GLN A 116 -4.67 15.39 -15.03
#